data_8e9ff114aacd437d26a4f37ab01ab60b
#
_entry.id   8e9ff114aacd437d26a4f37ab01ab60b
#
_cell.length_a   1.000
_cell.length_b   1.000
_cell.length_c   1.000
_cell.angle_alpha   90.00
_cell.angle_beta   90.00
_cell.angle_gamma   90.00
#
_symmetry.space_group_name_H-M   'P 1'
#
loop_
_entity.id
_entity.type
_entity.pdbx_description
1 polymer ?
#
loop_
_entity_poly.entity_id
_entity_poly.type
_entity_poly.pdbx_seq_one_letter_code
_entity_poly.pdbx_strand_id
1 'polypeptide(L)'
;MTQLFKNWKWQPPDDWTRITTIEMHTGGEPLRVFVSGLPEIEGTTVLEKRRYFREHFDHIRKGTMWEPRGHADMYGAVVTPSSDADFDVFFMHNEGYSTMCGHAIIALVKLAIETGLVVKDGNPPELTINVPAGRIRAQALVENGIVIESSFRNVPSFLYLRDQQVMVPGLGVVSFDVSYGGAFYAFVDAGQIDLELSPAQFAKLIDYGRRIKHAVIDQFPIKHPFEDDLSFLYGTIFTGAAVDANNHSRNVCIFADGEVDRSATGSGVSARAALHYAKGELSLNEKITIESIVGSTMSVEVVELTEYGPHHAVVPEVSGTASFTGRSEFYFDPSDRLGQGFILR
;
A
#
# COMPACT_ATOMS: atom_id res chain seq x y z
N MET A 1 9.69 -8.33 -34.52
CA MET A 1 10.41 -7.04 -34.54
C MET A 1 10.37 -6.50 -35.96
N THR A 2 9.90 -5.26 -36.16
CA THR A 2 9.84 -4.64 -37.49
C THR A 2 11.26 -4.51 -38.06
N GLN A 3 11.43 -4.67 -39.37
CA GLN A 3 12.74 -4.65 -40.07
C GLN A 3 13.53 -3.35 -39.81
N LEU A 4 12.84 -2.24 -39.54
CA LEU A 4 13.42 -0.92 -39.20
C LEU A 4 14.26 -0.93 -37.92
N PHE A 5 13.89 -1.68 -36.91
CA PHE A 5 14.56 -1.68 -35.60
C PHE A 5 15.53 -2.87 -35.42
N LYS A 6 15.77 -3.68 -36.41
CA LYS A 6 16.62 -4.89 -36.34
C LYS A 6 18.05 -4.60 -35.89
N ASN A 7 18.58 -3.41 -36.21
CA ASN A 7 19.93 -2.97 -35.90
C ASN A 7 19.95 -1.69 -35.06
N TRP A 8 18.83 -1.32 -34.46
CA TRP A 8 18.74 -0.11 -33.64
C TRP A 8 19.49 -0.31 -32.32
N LYS A 9 20.44 0.59 -32.05
CA LYS A 9 21.36 0.53 -30.90
C LYS A 9 21.43 1.86 -30.14
N TRP A 10 20.37 2.67 -30.22
CA TRP A 10 20.36 3.92 -29.49
C TRP A 10 20.54 3.67 -28.00
N GLN A 11 21.38 4.46 -27.37
CA GLN A 11 21.60 4.56 -25.95
C GLN A 11 21.46 6.02 -25.55
N PRO A 12 20.89 6.32 -24.37
CA PRO A 12 20.86 7.68 -23.87
C PRO A 12 22.31 8.18 -23.61
N PRO A 13 22.56 9.50 -23.69
CA PRO A 13 23.82 10.10 -23.28
C PRO A 13 24.23 9.70 -21.86
N ASP A 14 25.54 9.70 -21.56
CA ASP A 14 26.06 9.23 -20.28
C ASP A 14 25.72 10.16 -19.11
N ASP A 15 25.43 11.42 -19.37
CA ASP A 15 24.99 12.42 -18.38
C ASP A 15 23.52 12.34 -18.01
N TRP A 16 22.74 11.48 -18.70
CA TRP A 16 21.35 11.26 -18.33
C TRP A 16 21.23 10.30 -17.15
N THR A 17 20.39 10.67 -16.16
CA THR A 17 20.03 9.73 -15.09
C THR A 17 19.20 8.60 -15.67
N ARG A 18 19.58 7.37 -15.31
CA ARG A 18 18.89 6.13 -15.73
C ARG A 18 18.38 5.40 -14.49
N ILE A 19 17.08 5.13 -14.45
CA ILE A 19 16.45 4.39 -13.35
C ILE A 19 15.78 3.16 -13.92
N THR A 20 16.14 1.98 -13.41
CA THR A 20 15.51 0.72 -13.78
C THR A 20 14.55 0.27 -12.72
N THR A 21 13.38 -0.21 -13.14
CA THR A 21 12.33 -0.71 -12.26
C THR A 21 11.75 -2.03 -12.75
N ILE A 22 11.20 -2.79 -11.83
CA ILE A 22 10.30 -3.93 -12.11
C ILE A 22 8.88 -3.45 -11.81
N GLU A 23 7.99 -3.68 -12.75
CA GLU A 23 6.58 -3.32 -12.64
C GLU A 23 5.77 -4.55 -12.24
N MET A 24 4.92 -4.39 -11.24
CA MET A 24 4.06 -5.44 -10.69
C MET A 24 2.67 -4.89 -10.39
N HIS A 25 1.75 -5.78 -10.04
CA HIS A 25 0.51 -5.40 -9.36
C HIS A 25 0.09 -6.47 -8.35
N THR A 26 -0.66 -6.05 -7.34
CA THR A 26 -1.39 -6.93 -6.42
C THR A 26 -2.86 -6.56 -6.48
N GLY A 27 -3.69 -7.48 -6.96
CA GLY A 27 -5.12 -7.22 -7.08
C GLY A 27 -5.48 -6.03 -7.98
N GLY A 28 -4.63 -5.67 -8.95
CA GLY A 28 -4.81 -4.53 -9.83
C GLY A 28 -4.12 -3.24 -9.36
N GLU A 29 -3.73 -3.14 -8.09
CA GLU A 29 -2.98 -1.99 -7.59
C GLU A 29 -1.53 -2.06 -8.07
N PRO A 30 -1.03 -1.04 -8.80
CA PRO A 30 0.30 -1.06 -9.37
C PRO A 30 1.39 -0.98 -8.30
N LEU A 31 2.54 -1.58 -8.60
CA LEU A 31 3.75 -1.43 -7.81
C LEU A 31 4.96 -1.32 -8.72
N ARG A 32 5.66 -0.20 -8.65
CA ARG A 32 6.95 0.04 -9.26
C ARG A 32 8.07 -0.21 -8.25
N VAL A 33 8.87 -1.25 -8.46
CA VAL A 33 9.99 -1.59 -7.58
C VAL A 33 11.28 -1.09 -8.21
N PHE A 34 12.00 -0.21 -7.51
CA PHE A 34 13.27 0.34 -7.96
C PHE A 34 14.38 -0.70 -7.80
N VAL A 35 15.12 -0.97 -8.89
CA VAL A 35 16.16 -2.02 -8.94
C VAL A 35 17.54 -1.41 -9.07
N SER A 36 17.68 -0.29 -9.81
CA SER A 36 18.95 0.40 -9.98
C SER A 36 18.76 1.85 -10.40
N GLY A 37 19.86 2.63 -10.31
CA GLY A 37 19.89 4.03 -10.71
C GLY A 37 19.47 5.02 -9.63
N LEU A 38 19.16 4.56 -8.42
CA LEU A 38 18.97 5.45 -7.28
C LEU A 38 20.33 5.86 -6.70
N PRO A 39 20.43 7.08 -6.16
CA PRO A 39 21.59 7.51 -5.39
C PRO A 39 21.70 6.72 -4.08
N GLU A 40 22.84 6.82 -3.42
CA GLU A 40 23.05 6.27 -2.08
C GLU A 40 22.07 6.92 -1.09
N ILE A 41 21.40 6.08 -0.30
CA ILE A 41 20.38 6.51 0.67
C ILE A 41 20.93 6.32 2.06
N GLU A 42 21.17 7.42 2.76
CA GLU A 42 21.68 7.41 4.12
C GLU A 42 20.58 7.09 5.14
N GLY A 43 20.98 6.45 6.24
CA GLY A 43 20.11 6.08 7.35
C GLY A 43 20.33 4.66 7.84
N THR A 44 20.16 4.46 9.14
CA THR A 44 20.31 3.15 9.80
C THR A 44 18.96 2.40 9.83
N THR A 45 17.88 3.15 10.01
CA THR A 45 16.52 2.61 10.07
C THR A 45 15.75 2.94 8.78
N VAL A 46 14.68 2.17 8.52
CA VAL A 46 13.79 2.42 7.37
C VAL A 46 13.19 3.83 7.41
N LEU A 47 12.84 4.32 8.61
CA LEU A 47 12.30 5.68 8.79
C LEU A 47 13.33 6.74 8.45
N GLU A 48 14.59 6.57 8.88
CA GLU A 48 15.68 7.49 8.52
C GLU A 48 15.94 7.48 7.01
N LYS A 49 16.03 6.31 6.37
CA LYS A 49 16.18 6.17 4.92
C LYS A 49 15.04 6.85 4.16
N ARG A 50 13.78 6.68 4.61
CA ARG A 50 12.60 7.34 4.02
C ARG A 50 12.67 8.87 4.18
N ARG A 51 13.05 9.38 5.37
CA ARG A 51 13.23 10.82 5.61
C ARG A 51 14.31 11.40 4.71
N TYR A 52 15.48 10.74 4.65
CA TYR A 52 16.59 11.15 3.80
C TYR A 52 16.18 11.21 2.32
N PHE A 53 15.52 10.18 1.81
CA PHE A 53 15.03 10.14 0.43
C PHE A 53 14.01 11.27 0.16
N ARG A 54 13.08 11.52 1.07
CA ARG A 54 12.12 12.60 0.96
C ARG A 54 12.79 13.98 0.92
N GLU A 55 13.82 14.19 1.71
CA GLU A 55 14.49 15.49 1.84
C GLU A 55 15.43 15.77 0.66
N HIS A 56 16.09 14.75 0.13
CA HIS A 56 17.13 14.93 -0.87
C HIS A 56 16.72 14.47 -2.28
N PHE A 57 15.79 13.52 -2.41
CA PHE A 57 15.50 12.83 -3.67
C PHE A 57 13.99 12.78 -4.03
N ASP A 58 13.15 13.63 -3.46
CA ASP A 58 11.71 13.66 -3.78
C ASP A 58 11.44 13.97 -5.27
N HIS A 59 12.36 14.62 -5.96
CA HIS A 59 12.29 14.80 -7.41
C HIS A 59 12.29 13.47 -8.19
N ILE A 60 12.94 12.41 -7.66
CA ILE A 60 12.90 11.07 -8.26
C ILE A 60 11.50 10.47 -8.09
N ARG A 61 10.89 10.60 -6.90
CA ARG A 61 9.50 10.18 -6.70
C ARG A 61 8.58 10.87 -7.71
N LYS A 62 8.61 12.18 -7.78
CA LYS A 62 7.78 12.95 -8.73
C LYS A 62 8.05 12.50 -10.16
N GLY A 63 9.32 12.45 -10.57
CA GLY A 63 9.71 12.09 -11.93
C GLY A 63 9.34 10.65 -12.34
N THR A 64 9.06 9.76 -11.39
CA THR A 64 8.74 8.34 -11.66
C THR A 64 7.31 7.95 -11.30
N MET A 65 6.66 8.67 -10.36
CA MET A 65 5.26 8.38 -9.98
C MET A 65 4.26 9.25 -10.75
N TRP A 66 4.67 10.44 -11.18
CA TRP A 66 3.85 11.35 -11.96
C TRP A 66 4.01 11.11 -13.46
N GLU A 67 3.10 11.69 -14.25
CA GLU A 67 3.24 11.72 -15.71
C GLU A 67 4.50 12.48 -16.14
N PRO A 68 5.14 12.10 -17.24
CA PRO A 68 4.75 11.08 -18.21
C PRO A 68 5.26 9.67 -17.90
N ARG A 69 6.04 9.44 -16.82
CA ARG A 69 6.63 8.13 -16.50
C ARG A 69 5.77 7.29 -15.54
N GLY A 70 4.91 7.92 -14.78
CA GLY A 70 3.87 7.33 -13.94
C GLY A 70 2.48 7.74 -14.43
N HIS A 71 1.52 7.65 -13.54
CA HIS A 71 0.12 8.02 -13.76
C HIS A 71 -0.56 8.31 -12.43
N ALA A 72 -1.81 8.81 -12.45
CA ALA A 72 -2.63 8.94 -11.24
C ALA A 72 -2.74 7.57 -10.54
N ASP A 73 -2.60 7.59 -9.21
CA ASP A 73 -2.63 6.42 -8.32
C ASP A 73 -1.43 5.44 -8.49
N MET A 74 -0.30 5.92 -9.06
CA MET A 74 0.92 5.12 -9.15
C MET A 74 1.58 4.95 -7.79
N TYR A 75 2.04 3.72 -7.51
CA TYR A 75 2.67 3.34 -6.26
C TYR A 75 4.07 2.76 -6.48
N GLY A 76 5.00 3.03 -5.58
CA GLY A 76 6.39 2.57 -5.70
C GLY A 76 6.99 2.07 -4.39
N ALA A 77 8.00 1.21 -4.52
CA ALA A 77 8.77 0.64 -3.41
C ALA A 77 10.27 0.76 -3.68
N VAL A 78 11.00 1.27 -2.69
CA VAL A 78 12.46 1.31 -2.68
C VAL A 78 12.96 0.27 -1.68
N VAL A 79 13.60 -0.78 -2.21
CA VAL A 79 14.20 -1.84 -1.42
C VAL A 79 15.66 -1.50 -1.14
N THR A 80 16.08 -1.61 0.12
CA THR A 80 17.45 -1.32 0.56
C THR A 80 17.99 -2.47 1.44
N PRO A 81 19.32 -2.65 1.52
CA PRO A 81 19.89 -3.62 2.45
C PRO A 81 19.46 -3.37 3.90
N SER A 82 19.29 -4.45 4.64
CA SER A 82 18.99 -4.44 6.08
C SER A 82 20.13 -5.08 6.88
N SER A 83 20.32 -4.65 8.11
CA SER A 83 21.28 -5.25 9.05
C SER A 83 20.67 -6.39 9.89
N ASP A 84 19.34 -6.48 9.97
CA ASP A 84 18.63 -7.37 10.90
C ASP A 84 17.36 -8.02 10.30
N ALA A 85 17.13 -7.82 9.00
CA ALA A 85 16.05 -8.42 8.22
C ALA A 85 16.59 -8.88 6.85
N ASP A 86 15.75 -9.51 6.03
CA ASP A 86 16.14 -9.86 4.67
C ASP A 86 16.34 -8.62 3.79
N PHE A 87 15.50 -7.61 4.00
CA PHE A 87 15.65 -6.27 3.42
C PHE A 87 14.79 -5.25 4.16
N ASP A 88 15.14 -3.99 3.96
CA ASP A 88 14.32 -2.84 4.34
C ASP A 88 13.56 -2.33 3.13
N VAL A 89 12.35 -1.81 3.31
CA VAL A 89 11.59 -1.17 2.23
C VAL A 89 10.80 0.02 2.74
N PHE A 90 10.82 1.10 1.98
CA PHE A 90 9.89 2.21 2.14
C PHE A 90 9.10 2.44 0.85
N PHE A 91 7.94 3.08 1.01
CA PHE A 91 6.95 3.20 -0.05
C PHE A 91 6.73 4.66 -0.41
N MET A 92 6.44 4.90 -1.69
CA MET A 92 6.09 6.21 -2.22
C MET A 92 4.91 6.10 -3.18
N HIS A 93 4.21 7.21 -3.36
CA HIS A 93 3.07 7.34 -4.28
C HIS A 93 3.01 8.77 -4.84
N ASN A 94 1.97 9.12 -5.56
CA ASN A 94 1.89 10.45 -6.19
C ASN A 94 2.09 11.60 -5.20
N GLU A 95 1.47 11.53 -4.01
CA GLU A 95 1.47 12.67 -3.06
C GLU A 95 2.59 12.61 -2.01
N GLY A 96 3.23 11.45 -1.84
CA GLY A 96 4.28 11.35 -0.82
C GLY A 96 4.69 9.92 -0.48
N TYR A 97 4.74 9.63 0.82
CA TYR A 97 5.30 8.39 1.37
C TYR A 97 4.34 7.78 2.37
N SER A 98 4.13 6.48 2.28
CA SER A 98 3.33 5.75 3.25
C SER A 98 4.18 5.07 4.33
N THR A 99 3.50 4.56 5.34
CA THR A 99 4.13 3.92 6.50
C THR A 99 4.13 2.40 6.40
N MET A 100 3.11 1.85 5.75
CA MET A 100 2.94 0.43 5.46
C MET A 100 2.12 0.27 4.18
N CYS A 101 2.41 -0.79 3.42
CA CYS A 101 1.71 -1.09 2.18
C CYS A 101 1.57 -2.60 1.98
N GLY A 102 0.39 -3.15 2.26
CA GLY A 102 0.15 -4.58 2.19
C GLY A 102 0.21 -5.15 0.78
N HIS A 103 -0.34 -4.45 -0.23
CA HIS A 103 -0.24 -4.92 -1.62
C HIS A 103 1.22 -4.97 -2.10
N ALA A 104 2.04 -4.00 -1.67
CA ALA A 104 3.46 -3.99 -1.99
C ALA A 104 4.20 -5.15 -1.31
N ILE A 105 3.90 -5.48 -0.03
CA ILE A 105 4.51 -6.63 0.65
C ILE A 105 4.20 -7.93 -0.11
N ILE A 106 2.95 -8.17 -0.50
CA ILE A 106 2.55 -9.35 -1.29
C ILE A 106 3.37 -9.45 -2.58
N ALA A 107 3.52 -8.35 -3.32
CA ALA A 107 4.31 -8.30 -4.54
C ALA A 107 5.81 -8.48 -4.29
N LEU A 108 6.36 -7.84 -3.25
CA LEU A 108 7.79 -7.94 -2.91
C LEU A 108 8.21 -9.34 -2.45
N VAL A 109 7.33 -10.07 -1.76
CA VAL A 109 7.57 -11.48 -1.40
C VAL A 109 7.72 -12.32 -2.66
N LYS A 110 6.80 -12.18 -3.62
CA LYS A 110 6.89 -12.85 -4.92
C LYS A 110 8.16 -12.46 -5.68
N LEU A 111 8.45 -11.17 -5.77
CA LEU A 111 9.66 -10.67 -6.41
C LEU A 111 10.91 -11.27 -5.76
N ALA A 112 11.03 -11.19 -4.44
CA ALA A 112 12.23 -11.62 -3.72
C ALA A 112 12.54 -13.11 -3.93
N ILE A 113 11.51 -13.95 -3.92
CA ILE A 113 11.66 -15.41 -4.10
C ILE A 113 11.93 -15.76 -5.57
N GLU A 114 11.10 -15.27 -6.50
CA GLU A 114 11.21 -15.68 -7.91
C GLU A 114 12.43 -15.10 -8.63
N THR A 115 12.95 -13.96 -8.19
CA THR A 115 14.16 -13.36 -8.77
C THR A 115 15.44 -13.81 -8.08
N GLY A 116 15.34 -14.53 -6.94
CA GLY A 116 16.49 -14.92 -6.14
C GLY A 116 17.15 -13.76 -5.39
N LEU A 117 16.43 -12.63 -5.21
CA LEU A 117 16.89 -11.51 -4.37
C LEU A 117 17.11 -11.98 -2.94
N VAL A 118 16.26 -12.88 -2.46
CA VAL A 118 16.40 -13.57 -1.19
C VAL A 118 16.34 -15.08 -1.44
N VAL A 119 17.35 -15.80 -0.95
CA VAL A 119 17.38 -17.26 -1.00
C VAL A 119 17.08 -17.78 0.39
N LYS A 120 16.01 -18.54 0.52
CA LYS A 120 15.56 -19.14 1.79
C LYS A 120 15.38 -20.64 1.66
N ASP A 121 15.88 -21.36 2.65
CA ASP A 121 15.54 -22.74 2.89
C ASP A 121 14.19 -22.82 3.61
N GLY A 122 13.41 -23.86 3.31
CA GLY A 122 12.11 -24.09 3.91
C GLY A 122 10.97 -24.10 2.89
N ASN A 123 9.86 -24.71 3.31
CA ASN A 123 8.62 -24.73 2.53
C ASN A 123 7.42 -24.65 3.49
N PRO A 124 6.76 -23.51 3.59
CA PRO A 124 6.98 -22.27 2.81
C PRO A 124 8.26 -21.52 3.21
N PRO A 125 8.90 -20.78 2.27
CA PRO A 125 9.99 -19.86 2.60
C PRO A 125 9.47 -18.66 3.38
N GLU A 126 10.20 -18.31 4.47
CA GLU A 126 9.84 -17.18 5.34
C GLU A 126 10.81 -16.02 5.15
N LEU A 127 10.25 -14.80 5.02
CA LEU A 127 10.98 -13.56 4.90
C LEU A 127 10.70 -12.65 6.09
N THR A 128 11.71 -11.88 6.47
CA THR A 128 11.59 -10.79 7.43
C THR A 128 11.87 -9.48 6.71
N ILE A 129 10.92 -8.54 6.78
CA ILE A 129 10.98 -7.27 6.04
C ILE A 129 10.76 -6.12 7.02
N ASN A 130 11.66 -5.14 7.05
CA ASN A 130 11.43 -3.93 7.81
C ASN A 130 10.71 -2.90 6.93
N VAL A 131 9.65 -2.31 7.46
CA VAL A 131 8.89 -1.19 6.88
C VAL A 131 8.82 -0.02 7.86
N PRO A 132 8.46 1.20 7.47
CA PRO A 132 8.35 2.33 8.40
C PRO A 132 7.48 2.07 9.63
N ALA A 133 6.41 1.29 9.49
CA ALA A 133 5.51 0.92 10.59
C ALA A 133 6.07 -0.16 11.53
N GLY A 134 7.16 -0.88 11.16
CA GLY A 134 7.76 -1.94 11.97
C GLY A 134 8.25 -3.12 11.16
N ARG A 135 8.34 -4.28 11.79
CA ARG A 135 8.82 -5.53 11.17
C ARG A 135 7.67 -6.41 10.74
N ILE A 136 7.76 -6.88 9.50
CA ILE A 136 6.82 -7.80 8.87
C ILE A 136 7.46 -9.18 8.75
N ARG A 137 6.71 -10.24 9.05
CA ARG A 137 7.04 -11.62 8.71
C ARG A 137 6.14 -12.07 7.58
N ALA A 138 6.73 -12.55 6.51
CA ALA A 138 6.00 -12.93 5.31
C ALA A 138 6.38 -14.35 4.86
N GLN A 139 5.48 -14.99 4.15
CA GLN A 139 5.63 -16.35 3.61
C GLN A 139 5.16 -16.38 2.16
N ALA A 140 5.72 -17.32 1.41
CA ALA A 140 5.28 -17.58 0.04
C ALA A 140 4.83 -19.04 -0.12
N LEU A 141 3.65 -19.26 -0.66
CA LEU A 141 3.25 -20.58 -1.14
C LEU A 141 3.85 -20.77 -2.54
N VAL A 142 4.78 -21.70 -2.68
CA VAL A 142 5.55 -21.92 -3.91
C VAL A 142 5.19 -23.26 -4.54
N GLU A 143 4.77 -23.23 -5.81
CA GLU A 143 4.54 -24.42 -6.63
C GLU A 143 5.39 -24.36 -7.89
N ASN A 144 6.19 -25.39 -8.15
CA ASN A 144 7.07 -25.48 -9.33
C ASN A 144 7.98 -24.25 -9.54
N GLY A 145 8.44 -23.63 -8.45
CA GLY A 145 9.29 -22.44 -8.47
C GLY A 145 8.54 -21.12 -8.71
N ILE A 146 7.21 -21.15 -8.74
CA ILE A 146 6.34 -19.99 -8.90
C ILE A 146 5.61 -19.72 -7.59
N VAL A 147 5.62 -18.48 -7.12
CA VAL A 147 4.83 -18.02 -5.97
C VAL A 147 3.38 -17.85 -6.41
N ILE A 148 2.49 -18.70 -5.88
CA ILE A 148 1.07 -18.69 -6.20
C ILE A 148 0.25 -17.85 -5.21
N GLU A 149 0.73 -17.72 -3.97
CA GLU A 149 0.15 -16.84 -2.94
C GLU A 149 1.29 -16.33 -2.05
N SER A 150 1.16 -15.10 -1.59
CA SER A 150 2.00 -14.52 -0.54
C SER A 150 1.13 -14.17 0.65
N SER A 151 1.62 -14.44 1.86
CA SER A 151 0.99 -13.96 3.10
C SER A 151 1.99 -13.18 3.95
N PHE A 152 1.47 -12.33 4.82
CA PHE A 152 2.29 -11.62 5.79
C PHE A 152 1.54 -11.38 7.09
N ARG A 153 2.24 -11.52 8.20
CA ARG A 153 1.80 -11.03 9.52
C ARG A 153 2.15 -9.57 9.62
N ASN A 154 1.11 -8.77 9.73
CA ASN A 154 1.27 -7.32 9.81
C ASN A 154 1.75 -6.89 11.20
N VAL A 155 2.11 -5.61 11.33
CA VAL A 155 2.33 -4.96 12.62
C VAL A 155 1.06 -5.04 13.50
N PRO A 156 1.18 -4.96 14.83
CA PRO A 156 0.02 -4.92 15.71
C PRO A 156 -0.99 -3.87 15.25
N SER A 157 -2.23 -4.31 15.09
CA SER A 157 -3.35 -3.53 14.56
C SER A 157 -4.42 -3.37 15.61
N PHE A 158 -5.09 -2.22 15.68
CA PHE A 158 -6.02 -1.90 16.75
C PHE A 158 -7.12 -0.94 16.33
N LEU A 159 -8.28 -1.04 16.97
CA LEU A 159 -9.36 -0.05 16.87
C LEU A 159 -8.97 1.20 17.70
N TYR A 160 -8.90 2.36 17.03
CA TYR A 160 -8.46 3.62 17.62
C TYR A 160 -9.63 4.51 18.08
N LEU A 161 -10.61 4.72 17.18
CA LEU A 161 -11.85 5.44 17.50
C LEU A 161 -13.03 4.55 17.12
N ARG A 162 -14.01 4.42 18.02
CA ARG A 162 -15.19 3.57 17.82
C ARG A 162 -16.46 4.41 17.73
N ASP A 163 -17.32 4.11 16.75
CA ASP A 163 -18.68 4.63 16.59
C ASP A 163 -18.75 6.17 16.70
N GLN A 164 -17.82 6.86 16.00
CA GLN A 164 -17.78 8.32 15.96
C GLN A 164 -18.68 8.89 14.88
N GLN A 165 -18.98 10.18 14.99
CA GLN A 165 -19.75 10.91 13.99
C GLN A 165 -19.05 12.23 13.64
N VAL A 166 -19.12 12.62 12.37
CA VAL A 166 -18.58 13.89 11.88
C VAL A 166 -19.55 14.52 10.90
N MET A 167 -19.69 15.85 10.98
CA MET A 167 -20.46 16.63 10.00
C MET A 167 -19.58 16.84 8.77
N VAL A 168 -20.00 16.29 7.63
CA VAL A 168 -19.31 16.43 6.35
C VAL A 168 -20.10 17.37 5.45
N PRO A 169 -19.54 18.51 5.00
CA PRO A 169 -20.25 19.46 4.15
C PRO A 169 -20.83 18.77 2.90
N GLY A 170 -22.14 18.89 2.68
CA GLY A 170 -22.87 18.29 1.56
C GLY A 170 -23.13 16.78 1.63
N LEU A 171 -22.70 16.10 2.69
CA LEU A 171 -23.06 14.69 2.98
C LEU A 171 -23.90 14.57 4.26
N GLY A 172 -23.86 15.59 5.15
CA GLY A 172 -24.51 15.52 6.46
C GLY A 172 -23.66 14.82 7.51
N VAL A 173 -24.30 14.21 8.49
CA VAL A 173 -23.63 13.45 9.56
C VAL A 173 -23.22 12.09 9.02
N VAL A 174 -21.91 11.77 9.13
CA VAL A 174 -21.33 10.49 8.70
C VAL A 174 -20.80 9.77 9.95
N SER A 175 -21.23 8.54 10.16
CA SER A 175 -20.73 7.66 11.21
C SER A 175 -19.49 6.93 10.70
N PHE A 176 -18.47 6.79 11.55
CA PHE A 176 -17.22 6.16 11.18
C PHE A 176 -16.49 5.53 12.38
N ASP A 177 -15.60 4.61 12.10
CA ASP A 177 -14.59 4.12 13.03
C ASP A 177 -13.21 4.51 12.51
N VAL A 178 -12.20 4.64 13.38
CA VAL A 178 -10.80 4.72 12.98
C VAL A 178 -10.05 3.52 13.51
N SER A 179 -9.34 2.82 12.63
CA SER A 179 -8.52 1.68 12.99
C SER A 179 -7.13 1.78 12.36
N TYR A 180 -6.13 1.19 13.01
CA TYR A 180 -4.74 1.14 12.60
C TYR A 180 -4.36 -0.25 12.14
N GLY A 181 -3.70 -0.33 10.98
CA GLY A 181 -3.13 -1.57 10.43
C GLY A 181 -1.77 -1.31 9.74
N GLY A 182 -0.92 -0.49 10.40
CA GLY A 182 0.31 0.06 9.82
C GLY A 182 0.12 1.45 9.22
N ALA A 183 -1.13 1.86 9.03
CA ALA A 183 -1.60 3.22 8.76
C ALA A 183 -3.00 3.37 9.36
N PHE A 184 -3.42 4.61 9.68
CA PHE A 184 -4.76 4.90 10.18
C PHE A 184 -5.74 5.12 9.04
N TYR A 185 -6.91 4.49 9.14
CA TYR A 185 -8.01 4.63 8.19
C TYR A 185 -9.32 4.93 8.90
N ALA A 186 -10.13 5.83 8.31
CA ALA A 186 -11.52 6.01 8.67
C ALA A 186 -12.37 5.00 7.88
N PHE A 187 -13.10 4.14 8.56
CA PHE A 187 -14.00 3.16 7.99
C PHE A 187 -15.42 3.70 7.96
N VAL A 188 -16.04 3.70 6.81
CA VAL A 188 -17.37 4.26 6.57
C VAL A 188 -18.22 3.27 5.79
N ASP A 189 -19.37 2.90 6.32
CA ASP A 189 -20.36 2.13 5.57
C ASP A 189 -20.91 3.02 4.43
N ALA A 190 -20.71 2.57 3.19
CA ALA A 190 -21.13 3.29 2.00
C ALA A 190 -22.66 3.45 1.90
N GLY A 191 -23.42 2.50 2.48
CA GLY A 191 -24.88 2.54 2.49
C GLY A 191 -25.46 3.73 3.23
N GLN A 192 -24.78 4.27 4.26
CA GLN A 192 -25.27 5.44 5.00
C GLN A 192 -25.30 6.75 4.19
N ILE A 193 -24.54 6.82 3.09
CA ILE A 193 -24.40 8.00 2.22
C ILE A 193 -24.84 7.70 0.78
N ASP A 194 -25.56 6.61 0.56
CA ASP A 194 -26.07 6.16 -0.74
C ASP A 194 -24.97 6.13 -1.81
N LEU A 195 -23.84 5.50 -1.48
CA LEU A 195 -22.65 5.36 -2.31
C LEU A 195 -22.44 3.92 -2.75
N GLU A 196 -22.52 3.67 -4.06
CA GLU A 196 -22.20 2.36 -4.63
C GLU A 196 -20.69 2.19 -4.78
N LEU A 197 -20.18 1.03 -4.33
CA LEU A 197 -18.76 0.67 -4.43
C LEU A 197 -18.44 0.03 -5.79
N SER A 198 -18.57 0.82 -6.86
CA SER A 198 -18.33 0.36 -8.23
C SER A 198 -17.42 1.31 -9.00
N PRO A 199 -16.72 0.83 -10.06
CA PRO A 199 -15.89 1.68 -10.92
C PRO A 199 -16.67 2.83 -11.56
N ALA A 200 -17.98 2.69 -11.77
CA ALA A 200 -18.83 3.75 -12.33
C ALA A 200 -18.95 4.97 -11.40
N GLN A 201 -18.75 4.78 -10.09
CA GLN A 201 -18.79 5.85 -9.08
C GLN A 201 -17.42 6.44 -8.74
N PHE A 202 -16.37 6.14 -9.54
CA PHE A 202 -14.98 6.50 -9.25
C PHE A 202 -14.78 7.94 -8.79
N ALA A 203 -15.30 8.92 -9.54
CA ALA A 203 -15.17 10.33 -9.20
C ALA A 203 -15.90 10.71 -7.89
N LYS A 204 -17.07 10.10 -7.64
CA LYS A 204 -17.86 10.32 -6.42
C LYS A 204 -17.18 9.70 -5.20
N LEU A 205 -16.57 8.51 -5.36
CA LEU A 205 -15.77 7.86 -4.33
C LEU A 205 -14.58 8.74 -3.89
N ILE A 206 -13.86 9.32 -4.85
CA ILE A 206 -12.75 10.25 -4.57
C ILE A 206 -13.25 11.48 -3.81
N ASP A 207 -14.29 12.15 -4.32
CA ASP A 207 -14.83 13.36 -3.69
C ASP A 207 -15.28 13.08 -2.25
N TYR A 208 -16.06 12.03 -2.04
CA TYR A 208 -16.59 11.70 -0.72
C TYR A 208 -15.48 11.26 0.24
N GLY A 209 -14.55 10.43 -0.22
CA GLY A 209 -13.44 9.95 0.60
C GLY A 209 -12.54 11.08 1.09
N ARG A 210 -12.20 12.04 0.21
CA ARG A 210 -11.43 13.24 0.58
C ARG A 210 -12.19 14.10 1.60
N ARG A 211 -13.45 14.41 1.35
CA ARG A 211 -14.29 15.25 2.23
C ARG A 211 -14.43 14.64 3.62
N ILE A 212 -14.67 13.34 3.69
CA ILE A 212 -14.74 12.62 4.98
C ILE A 212 -13.39 12.64 5.69
N LYS A 213 -12.29 12.32 4.98
CA LYS A 213 -10.94 12.36 5.55
C LYS A 213 -10.64 13.73 6.16
N HIS A 214 -10.87 14.82 5.43
CA HIS A 214 -10.62 16.17 5.93
C HIS A 214 -11.51 16.52 7.14
N ALA A 215 -12.80 16.19 7.09
CA ALA A 215 -13.70 16.44 8.21
C ALA A 215 -13.28 15.67 9.48
N VAL A 216 -12.76 14.43 9.33
CA VAL A 216 -12.23 13.64 10.45
C VAL A 216 -10.95 14.27 11.01
N ILE A 217 -10.00 14.65 10.16
CA ILE A 217 -8.72 15.26 10.58
C ILE A 217 -8.96 16.57 11.34
N ASP A 218 -9.91 17.38 10.91
CA ASP A 218 -10.22 18.67 11.51
C ASP A 218 -10.78 18.54 12.93
N GLN A 219 -11.43 17.43 13.26
CA GLN A 219 -12.13 17.23 14.55
C GLN A 219 -11.49 16.19 15.47
N PHE A 220 -10.76 15.24 14.90
CA PHE A 220 -10.22 14.11 15.66
C PHE A 220 -8.69 14.02 15.51
N PRO A 221 -7.92 14.30 16.56
CA PRO A 221 -6.47 14.15 16.51
C PRO A 221 -6.10 12.67 16.39
N ILE A 222 -5.30 12.36 15.38
CA ILE A 222 -4.77 11.01 15.16
C ILE A 222 -3.35 10.96 15.71
N LYS A 223 -3.10 10.06 16.67
CA LYS A 223 -1.80 9.91 17.31
C LYS A 223 -1.37 8.45 17.36
N HIS A 224 -0.19 8.19 16.81
CA HIS A 224 0.49 6.90 16.96
C HIS A 224 1.17 6.84 18.32
N PRO A 225 1.13 5.69 19.05
CA PRO A 225 1.63 5.62 20.42
C PRO A 225 3.15 5.81 20.57
N PHE A 226 3.94 5.61 19.51
CA PHE A 226 5.39 5.58 19.59
C PHE A 226 6.09 6.53 18.61
N GLU A 227 5.51 6.80 17.43
CA GLU A 227 6.17 7.50 16.32
C GLU A 227 5.29 8.63 15.77
N ASP A 228 5.77 9.86 15.88
CA ASP A 228 5.02 11.02 15.37
C ASP A 228 4.85 11.00 13.85
N ASP A 229 5.84 10.46 13.11
CA ASP A 229 5.78 10.32 11.64
C ASP A 229 4.63 9.40 11.15
N LEU A 230 4.04 8.60 12.05
CA LEU A 230 2.90 7.73 11.78
C LEU A 230 1.57 8.33 12.26
N SER A 231 1.60 9.52 12.87
CA SER A 231 0.45 10.18 13.50
C SER A 231 -0.38 10.97 12.48
N PHE A 232 -0.98 10.30 11.51
CA PHE A 232 -1.88 10.92 10.53
C PHE A 232 -2.93 9.95 9.99
N LEU A 233 -4.09 10.46 9.60
CA LEU A 233 -5.12 9.68 8.91
C LEU A 233 -4.72 9.52 7.44
N TYR A 234 -4.44 8.28 7.02
CA TYR A 234 -3.96 8.00 5.67
C TYR A 234 -5.09 8.08 4.62
N GLY A 235 -6.25 7.54 4.95
CA GLY A 235 -7.36 7.52 4.01
C GLY A 235 -8.72 7.19 4.63
N THR A 236 -9.74 7.21 3.78
CA THR A 236 -11.07 6.71 4.07
C THR A 236 -11.29 5.40 3.34
N ILE A 237 -11.74 4.37 4.04
CA ILE A 237 -12.14 3.10 3.46
C ILE A 237 -13.66 3.00 3.51
N PHE A 238 -14.29 3.00 2.35
CA PHE A 238 -15.70 2.68 2.21
C PHE A 238 -15.89 1.18 2.28
N THR A 239 -16.83 0.73 3.10
CA THR A 239 -17.18 -0.68 3.27
C THR A 239 -18.59 -0.94 2.76
N GLY A 240 -18.83 -2.12 2.22
CA GLY A 240 -20.14 -2.52 1.72
C GLY A 240 -20.23 -4.03 1.45
N ALA A 241 -21.37 -4.48 0.96
CA ALA A 241 -21.58 -5.87 0.60
C ALA A 241 -20.63 -6.31 -0.52
N ALA A 242 -20.16 -7.56 -0.44
CA ALA A 242 -19.44 -8.21 -1.52
C ALA A 242 -20.38 -8.45 -2.73
N VAL A 243 -19.80 -8.54 -3.93
CA VAL A 243 -20.52 -8.98 -5.12
C VAL A 243 -20.64 -10.49 -5.16
N ASP A 244 -19.57 -11.21 -4.81
CA ASP A 244 -19.59 -12.65 -4.60
C ASP A 244 -20.09 -12.94 -3.18
N ALA A 245 -21.20 -13.64 -3.06
CA ALA A 245 -21.82 -14.00 -1.77
C ALA A 245 -20.92 -14.90 -0.88
N ASN A 246 -19.87 -15.51 -1.44
CA ASN A 246 -18.90 -16.28 -0.66
C ASN A 246 -17.88 -15.39 0.05
N ASN A 247 -17.73 -14.11 -0.34
CA ASN A 247 -16.84 -13.16 0.28
C ASN A 247 -17.55 -12.40 1.42
N HIS A 248 -16.78 -12.01 2.42
CA HIS A 248 -17.32 -11.32 3.59
C HIS A 248 -17.89 -9.93 3.21
N SER A 249 -17.17 -9.16 2.43
CA SER A 249 -17.53 -7.76 2.14
C SER A 249 -16.58 -7.15 1.12
N ARG A 250 -16.79 -5.87 0.80
CA ARG A 250 -15.97 -5.07 -0.12
C ARG A 250 -15.35 -3.87 0.59
N ASN A 251 -14.11 -3.54 0.21
CA ASN A 251 -13.42 -2.30 0.55
C ASN A 251 -13.18 -1.46 -0.72
N VAL A 252 -13.33 -0.15 -0.58
CA VAL A 252 -12.78 0.83 -1.54
C VAL A 252 -12.06 1.91 -0.74
N CYS A 253 -10.74 1.97 -0.89
CA CYS A 253 -9.89 2.91 -0.15
C CYS A 253 -9.58 4.14 -1.00
N ILE A 254 -9.87 5.31 -0.43
CA ILE A 254 -9.44 6.61 -0.95
C ILE A 254 -8.36 7.13 -0.01
N PHE A 255 -7.11 7.11 -0.47
CA PHE A 255 -5.96 7.46 0.37
C PHE A 255 -5.22 8.70 -0.14
N ALA A 256 -4.24 9.15 0.60
CA ALA A 256 -3.46 10.36 0.33
C ALA A 256 -4.35 11.58 -0.02
N ASP A 257 -4.25 12.15 -1.20
CA ASP A 257 -5.10 13.28 -1.65
C ASP A 257 -6.11 12.86 -2.75
N GLY A 258 -6.68 11.66 -2.63
CA GLY A 258 -7.73 11.16 -3.52
C GLY A 258 -7.25 10.05 -4.45
N GLU A 259 -6.20 9.33 -4.08
CA GLU A 259 -5.76 8.12 -4.75
C GLU A 259 -6.71 6.97 -4.41
N VAL A 260 -7.02 6.15 -5.40
CA VAL A 260 -7.91 4.99 -5.23
C VAL A 260 -7.10 3.71 -5.30
N ASP A 261 -7.11 2.93 -4.23
CA ASP A 261 -6.51 1.59 -4.25
C ASP A 261 -7.38 0.63 -5.07
N ARG A 262 -6.78 -0.03 -6.08
CA ARG A 262 -7.46 -1.05 -6.88
C ARG A 262 -7.57 -2.36 -6.15
N SER A 263 -6.68 -2.62 -5.19
CA SER A 263 -6.74 -3.81 -4.31
C SER A 263 -7.73 -3.60 -3.16
N ALA A 264 -7.91 -4.63 -2.34
CA ALA A 264 -8.72 -4.50 -1.12
C ALA A 264 -8.03 -3.69 0.00
N THR A 265 -6.81 -3.18 -0.25
CA THR A 265 -5.95 -2.40 0.67
C THR A 265 -5.42 -3.24 1.83
N GLY A 266 -4.27 -3.88 1.67
CA GLY A 266 -3.76 -4.87 2.65
C GLY A 266 -3.57 -4.34 4.07
N SER A 267 -3.07 -3.10 4.26
CA SER A 267 -3.02 -2.44 5.57
C SER A 267 -4.41 -2.05 6.08
N GLY A 268 -5.32 -1.67 5.18
CA GLY A 268 -6.73 -1.42 5.50
C GLY A 268 -7.48 -2.70 5.88
N VAL A 269 -7.21 -3.81 5.19
CA VAL A 269 -7.76 -5.15 5.52
C VAL A 269 -7.28 -5.58 6.91
N SER A 270 -6.00 -5.32 7.25
CA SER A 270 -5.46 -5.55 8.60
C SER A 270 -6.16 -4.69 9.67
N ALA A 271 -6.31 -3.40 9.41
CA ALA A 271 -7.02 -2.48 10.29
C ALA A 271 -8.50 -2.90 10.48
N ARG A 272 -9.13 -3.40 9.41
CA ARG A 272 -10.51 -3.89 9.44
C ARG A 272 -10.65 -5.18 10.25
N ALA A 273 -9.70 -6.10 10.18
CA ALA A 273 -9.68 -7.29 11.04
C ALA A 273 -9.62 -6.92 12.52
N ALA A 274 -8.77 -5.93 12.87
CA ALA A 274 -8.71 -5.41 14.23
C ALA A 274 -10.02 -4.74 14.68
N LEU A 275 -10.67 -4.00 13.79
CA LEU A 275 -11.98 -3.38 14.04
C LEU A 275 -13.05 -4.45 14.30
N HIS A 276 -13.17 -5.45 13.43
CA HIS A 276 -14.15 -6.54 13.58
C HIS A 276 -13.87 -7.35 14.84
N TYR A 277 -12.61 -7.66 15.15
CA TYR A 277 -12.25 -8.36 16.37
C TYR A 277 -12.66 -7.55 17.62
N ALA A 278 -12.33 -6.25 17.67
CA ALA A 278 -12.69 -5.37 18.79
C ALA A 278 -14.21 -5.18 18.97
N LYS A 279 -14.98 -5.31 17.90
CA LYS A 279 -16.47 -5.30 17.92
C LYS A 279 -17.09 -6.66 18.23
N GLY A 280 -16.29 -7.74 18.28
CA GLY A 280 -16.78 -9.10 18.51
C GLY A 280 -17.44 -9.74 17.28
N GLU A 281 -17.11 -9.24 16.11
CA GLU A 281 -17.63 -9.65 14.80
C GLU A 281 -16.69 -10.64 14.08
N LEU A 282 -15.47 -10.82 14.57
CA LEU A 282 -14.45 -11.73 14.06
C LEU A 282 -13.77 -12.45 15.22
N SER A 283 -13.57 -13.74 15.12
CA SER A 283 -12.89 -14.56 16.13
C SER A 283 -11.40 -14.75 15.79
N LEU A 284 -10.62 -15.16 16.79
CA LEU A 284 -9.22 -15.58 16.57
C LEU A 284 -9.18 -16.78 15.60
N ASN A 285 -8.29 -16.74 14.60
CA ASN A 285 -8.13 -17.72 13.53
C ASN A 285 -9.36 -17.89 12.62
N GLU A 286 -10.28 -16.96 12.64
CA GLU A 286 -11.35 -16.89 11.67
C GLU A 286 -10.90 -16.10 10.44
N LYS A 287 -10.98 -16.73 9.26
CA LYS A 287 -10.54 -16.15 7.99
C LYS A 287 -11.73 -15.50 7.27
N ILE A 288 -11.56 -14.25 6.88
CA ILE A 288 -12.50 -13.53 6.01
C ILE A 288 -11.84 -13.11 4.72
N THR A 289 -12.61 -13.02 3.63
CA THR A 289 -12.15 -12.57 2.33
C THR A 289 -12.84 -11.27 1.97
N ILE A 290 -12.07 -10.27 1.58
CA ILE A 290 -12.54 -8.91 1.27
C ILE A 290 -12.26 -8.61 -0.21
N GLU A 291 -13.29 -8.15 -0.91
CA GLU A 291 -13.20 -7.73 -2.31
C GLU A 291 -12.69 -6.29 -2.44
N SER A 292 -12.07 -6.01 -3.57
CA SER A 292 -11.71 -4.66 -4.01
C SER A 292 -12.74 -4.07 -4.98
N ILE A 293 -12.52 -2.81 -5.37
CA ILE A 293 -13.32 -2.12 -6.38
C ILE A 293 -13.31 -2.82 -7.76
N VAL A 294 -12.23 -3.51 -8.10
CA VAL A 294 -12.08 -4.25 -9.36
C VAL A 294 -12.44 -5.74 -9.23
N GLY A 295 -12.91 -6.18 -8.05
CA GLY A 295 -13.29 -7.58 -7.80
C GLY A 295 -12.13 -8.52 -7.45
N SER A 296 -10.90 -8.01 -7.30
CA SER A 296 -9.81 -8.79 -6.71
C SER A 296 -10.03 -8.97 -5.21
N THR A 297 -9.37 -9.96 -4.61
CA THR A 297 -9.58 -10.31 -3.21
C THR A 297 -8.30 -10.34 -2.41
N MET A 298 -8.41 -10.05 -1.13
CA MET A 298 -7.44 -10.36 -0.09
C MET A 298 -8.14 -11.08 1.05
N SER A 299 -7.49 -12.09 1.61
CA SER A 299 -7.98 -12.76 2.83
C SER A 299 -7.22 -12.25 4.04
N VAL A 300 -7.89 -12.28 5.19
CA VAL A 300 -7.28 -11.90 6.48
C VAL A 300 -7.84 -12.75 7.60
N GLU A 301 -6.99 -13.06 8.57
CA GLU A 301 -7.36 -13.66 9.85
C GLU A 301 -6.57 -13.01 10.99
N VAL A 302 -7.12 -13.01 12.20
CA VAL A 302 -6.41 -12.59 13.41
C VAL A 302 -5.67 -13.80 13.96
N VAL A 303 -4.32 -13.77 13.95
CA VAL A 303 -3.51 -14.94 14.37
C VAL A 303 -2.94 -14.83 15.78
N GLU A 304 -2.91 -13.61 16.34
CA GLU A 304 -2.35 -13.37 17.69
C GLU A 304 -3.02 -12.16 18.34
N LEU A 305 -3.15 -12.21 19.66
CA LEU A 305 -3.60 -11.09 20.48
C LEU A 305 -2.41 -10.47 21.18
N THR A 306 -2.34 -9.15 21.21
CA THR A 306 -1.21 -8.41 21.80
C THR A 306 -1.65 -7.05 22.33
N GLU A 307 -0.69 -6.32 22.89
CA GLU A 307 -0.85 -4.92 23.28
C GLU A 307 0.04 -4.02 22.42
N TYR A 308 -0.44 -2.82 22.10
CA TYR A 308 0.34 -1.85 21.36
C TYR A 308 0.18 -0.44 21.98
N GLY A 309 1.14 -0.06 22.81
CA GLY A 309 0.99 1.12 23.66
C GLY A 309 -0.22 0.98 24.58
N PRO A 310 -1.16 1.93 24.58
CA PRO A 310 -2.37 1.85 25.41
C PRO A 310 -3.51 1.01 24.78
N HIS A 311 -3.29 0.37 23.64
CA HIS A 311 -4.35 -0.28 22.87
C HIS A 311 -4.26 -1.81 22.96
N HIS A 312 -5.39 -2.46 23.21
CA HIS A 312 -5.55 -3.88 22.89
C HIS A 312 -5.46 -4.05 21.38
N ALA A 313 -4.53 -4.86 20.94
CA ALA A 313 -4.19 -5.02 19.53
C ALA A 313 -4.24 -6.49 19.11
N VAL A 314 -4.30 -6.70 17.82
CA VAL A 314 -4.21 -8.02 17.18
C VAL A 314 -3.07 -8.02 16.16
N VAL A 315 -2.54 -9.20 15.86
CA VAL A 315 -1.65 -9.41 14.72
C VAL A 315 -2.47 -10.04 13.60
N PRO A 316 -2.80 -9.30 12.54
CA PRO A 316 -3.47 -9.87 11.37
C PRO A 316 -2.48 -10.58 10.45
N GLU A 317 -2.89 -11.71 9.88
CA GLU A 317 -2.22 -12.34 8.74
C GLU A 317 -3.06 -12.10 7.48
N VAL A 318 -2.46 -11.44 6.48
CA VAL A 318 -3.11 -11.09 5.22
C VAL A 318 -2.49 -11.91 4.11
N SER A 319 -3.31 -12.47 3.21
CA SER A 319 -2.87 -13.19 2.02
C SER A 319 -3.48 -12.65 0.74
N GLY A 320 -2.74 -12.82 -0.36
CA GLY A 320 -3.15 -12.39 -1.68
C GLY A 320 -2.16 -12.81 -2.76
N THR A 321 -2.44 -12.40 -3.99
CA THR A 321 -1.66 -12.76 -5.17
C THR A 321 -1.11 -11.54 -5.88
N ALA A 322 0.09 -11.64 -6.44
CA ALA A 322 0.71 -10.60 -7.24
C ALA A 322 1.19 -11.14 -8.59
N SER A 323 1.37 -10.23 -9.54
CA SER A 323 1.86 -10.57 -10.89
C SER A 323 2.90 -9.56 -11.35
N PHE A 324 3.91 -10.04 -12.09
CA PHE A 324 4.81 -9.18 -12.86
C PHE A 324 4.07 -8.64 -14.08
N THR A 325 4.28 -7.36 -14.39
CA THR A 325 3.71 -6.71 -15.58
C THR A 325 4.77 -6.25 -16.57
N GLY A 326 6.01 -6.05 -16.09
CA GLY A 326 7.09 -5.64 -16.97
C GLY A 326 8.35 -5.21 -16.25
N ARG A 327 9.27 -4.68 -17.05
CA ARG A 327 10.47 -4.01 -16.61
C ARG A 327 10.60 -2.72 -17.39
N SER A 328 10.87 -1.60 -16.70
CA SER A 328 11.05 -0.29 -17.31
C SER A 328 12.46 0.24 -17.08
N GLU A 329 12.96 1.02 -18.01
CA GLU A 329 14.15 1.82 -17.88
C GLU A 329 13.77 3.27 -18.20
N PHE A 330 13.83 4.13 -17.21
CA PHE A 330 13.48 5.54 -17.33
C PHE A 330 14.73 6.38 -17.54
N TYR A 331 14.63 7.33 -18.45
CA TYR A 331 15.67 8.29 -18.75
C TYR A 331 15.23 9.68 -18.33
N PHE A 332 16.15 10.43 -17.73
CA PHE A 332 15.94 11.80 -17.34
C PHE A 332 16.92 12.67 -18.14
N ASP A 333 16.40 13.28 -19.21
CA ASP A 333 17.10 14.25 -20.01
C ASP A 333 17.21 15.57 -19.21
N PRO A 334 18.42 16.10 -18.92
CA PRO A 334 18.58 17.36 -18.20
C PRO A 334 17.95 18.56 -18.91
N SER A 335 17.70 18.47 -20.21
CA SER A 335 17.07 19.53 -21.00
C SER A 335 15.54 19.48 -21.00
N ASP A 336 14.94 18.36 -20.51
CA ASP A 336 13.49 18.19 -20.43
C ASP A 336 12.91 19.01 -19.27
N ARG A 337 12.16 20.06 -19.60
CA ARG A 337 11.51 20.94 -18.61
C ARG A 337 10.39 20.25 -17.82
N LEU A 338 9.85 19.14 -18.31
CA LEU A 338 8.84 18.31 -17.65
C LEU A 338 9.48 17.06 -16.99
N GLY A 339 10.80 16.97 -16.96
CA GLY A 339 11.55 15.82 -16.46
C GLY A 339 11.26 15.46 -14.99
N GLN A 340 10.81 16.44 -14.18
CA GLN A 340 10.36 16.20 -12.80
C GLN A 340 8.93 15.65 -12.69
N GLY A 341 8.23 15.54 -13.82
CA GLY A 341 6.86 15.07 -13.86
C GLY A 341 5.81 16.13 -13.52
N PHE A 342 4.56 15.78 -13.80
CA PHE A 342 3.35 16.54 -13.47
C PHE A 342 2.21 15.56 -13.24
N ILE A 343 1.14 16.00 -12.59
CA ILE A 343 -0.07 15.19 -12.45
C ILE A 343 -1.30 16.06 -12.73
N LEU A 344 -2.22 15.52 -13.53
CA LEU A 344 -3.51 16.14 -13.83
C LEU A 344 -4.60 15.30 -13.17
N ARG A 345 -5.36 15.94 -12.26
CA ARG A 345 -6.50 15.35 -11.53
C ARG A 345 -7.68 16.27 -11.54
#